data_48fdcddf3e0e3f0278f1436d574c8c45
#
_entry.id   48fdcddf3e0e3f0278f1436d574c8c45
#
_cell.length_a   1.000
_cell.length_b   1.000
_cell.length_c   1.000
_cell.angle_alpha   90.00
_cell.angle_beta   90.00
_cell.angle_gamma   90.00
#
_symmetry.space_group_name_H-M   'P 1'
#
loop_
_entity.id
_entity.type
_entity.pdbx_description
1 polymer ?
#
loop_
_entity_poly.entity_id
_entity_poly.type
_entity_poly.pdbx_seq_one_letter_code
_entity_poly.pdbx_strand_id
1 'polypeptide(L)'
;MNGYGPDGPGAQRPSTHPIPGAAMGGVLYQMGERMPEQQQDIPALRTWTRRLMRANELNPDPNTAMVVCSSALLGLNALQRTGKGQRILIDMFGANAYANHDDFLSYPGKAPRAMPDEGLHGLHPSYRLYATAEDQWVFLAVPEEKEKKRFAERLTALGIEVDIAILTRNDETTVGHLSEIFKGKNAEFWEAQLAPQGVGCVRADRYSPVEFWWHDPQVQSLNLTQPTEHPAWGAYDRHGANVTFGRSQPTLKPPPTAGQHAEELLAEIGYDSASIAKLLAQGTIWKEQA
;
A
#
# COMPACT_ATOMS: atom_id res chain seq x y z
N MET A 1 9.32 11.20 -15.29
CA MET A 1 8.80 9.90 -14.86
C MET A 1 7.97 9.31 -16.00
N ASN A 2 8.06 8.02 -16.26
CA ASN A 2 7.16 7.30 -17.16
C ASN A 2 6.83 5.90 -16.59
N GLY A 3 5.95 5.15 -17.28
CA GLY A 3 5.52 3.84 -16.76
C GLY A 3 6.49 2.70 -17.03
N TYR A 4 7.01 2.65 -18.25
CA TYR A 4 7.71 1.48 -18.77
C TYR A 4 9.20 1.73 -19.09
N GLY A 5 9.74 2.87 -18.70
CA GLY A 5 11.08 3.30 -19.12
C GLY A 5 11.07 4.10 -20.42
N PRO A 6 12.17 4.83 -20.70
CA PRO A 6 12.27 5.69 -21.88
C PRO A 6 12.48 4.91 -23.19
N ASP A 7 12.95 3.67 -23.10
CA ASP A 7 13.38 2.86 -24.23
C ASP A 7 12.70 1.47 -24.22
N GLY A 8 12.84 0.75 -25.31
CA GLY A 8 12.32 -0.61 -25.46
C GLY A 8 10.88 -0.67 -25.99
N PRO A 9 10.35 -1.89 -26.20
CA PRO A 9 9.06 -2.10 -26.87
C PRO A 9 7.83 -1.61 -26.08
N GLY A 10 8.00 -1.35 -24.78
CA GLY A 10 6.96 -0.84 -23.89
C GLY A 10 6.93 0.68 -23.74
N ALA A 11 7.96 1.42 -24.20
CA ALA A 11 8.17 2.83 -23.90
C ALA A 11 6.97 3.74 -24.25
N GLN A 12 6.23 3.39 -25.28
CA GLN A 12 5.06 4.16 -25.75
C GLN A 12 3.71 3.63 -25.25
N ARG A 13 3.70 2.61 -24.38
CA ARG A 13 2.45 2.08 -23.83
C ARG A 13 1.83 3.05 -22.84
N PRO A 14 0.49 3.20 -22.83
CA PRO A 14 -0.20 3.93 -21.78
C PRO A 14 0.13 3.32 -20.42
N SER A 15 0.36 4.19 -19.43
CA SER A 15 0.67 3.78 -18.08
C SER A 15 -0.18 4.57 -17.10
N THR A 16 -1.08 3.87 -16.43
CA THR A 16 -1.85 4.33 -15.28
C THR A 16 -1.60 3.39 -14.12
N HIS A 17 -2.01 3.76 -12.92
CA HIS A 17 -1.73 3.03 -11.68
C HIS A 17 -1.75 1.49 -11.79
N PRO A 18 -2.82 0.82 -12.26
CA PRO A 18 -2.87 -0.65 -12.25
C PRO A 18 -1.99 -1.32 -13.31
N ILE A 19 -1.69 -0.63 -14.42
CA ILE A 19 -1.11 -1.27 -15.62
C ILE A 19 0.33 -1.77 -15.37
N PRO A 20 1.27 -0.99 -14.85
CA PRO A 20 2.62 -1.49 -14.58
C PRO A 20 2.65 -2.62 -13.55
N GLY A 21 1.85 -2.52 -12.48
CA GLY A 21 1.76 -3.57 -11.45
C GLY A 21 1.21 -4.88 -12.01
N ALA A 22 0.17 -4.82 -12.82
CA ALA A 22 -0.38 -5.98 -13.51
C ALA A 22 0.62 -6.59 -14.50
N ALA A 23 1.33 -5.75 -15.28
CA ALA A 23 2.34 -6.20 -16.23
C ALA A 23 3.52 -6.91 -15.58
N MET A 24 3.85 -6.56 -14.33
CA MET A 24 4.88 -7.25 -13.51
C MET A 24 4.39 -8.55 -12.86
N GLY A 25 3.14 -8.93 -13.05
CA GLY A 25 2.58 -10.16 -12.51
C GLY A 25 2.03 -10.05 -11.09
N GLY A 26 1.95 -8.85 -10.51
CA GLY A 26 1.46 -8.63 -9.14
C GLY A 26 0.06 -9.17 -8.88
N VAL A 27 -0.82 -9.06 -9.85
CA VAL A 27 -2.20 -9.61 -9.78
C VAL A 27 -2.18 -11.13 -9.59
N LEU A 28 -1.30 -11.86 -10.28
CA LEU A 28 -1.22 -13.31 -10.17
C LEU A 28 -0.79 -13.76 -8.78
N TYR A 29 0.16 -13.06 -8.15
CA TYR A 29 0.56 -13.36 -6.77
C TYR A 29 -0.59 -13.19 -5.78
N GLN A 30 -1.38 -12.15 -5.94
CA GLN A 30 -2.49 -11.87 -5.04
C GLN A 30 -3.70 -12.78 -5.28
N MET A 31 -3.79 -13.39 -6.42
CA MET A 31 -4.82 -14.40 -6.71
C MET A 31 -4.55 -15.76 -6.04
N GLY A 32 -3.33 -16.01 -5.56
CA GLY A 32 -2.94 -17.26 -4.92
C GLY A 32 -2.65 -18.41 -5.90
N GLU A 33 -2.98 -18.26 -7.17
CA GLU A 33 -2.77 -19.28 -8.19
C GLU A 33 -2.62 -18.65 -9.58
N ARG A 34 -2.09 -19.41 -10.53
CA ARG A 34 -1.97 -18.96 -11.92
C ARG A 34 -3.32 -19.04 -12.63
N MET A 35 -3.51 -18.20 -13.63
CA MET A 35 -4.63 -18.33 -14.55
C MET A 35 -4.62 -19.71 -15.20
N PRO A 36 -5.77 -20.40 -15.30
CA PRO A 36 -5.85 -21.68 -15.97
C PRO A 36 -5.54 -21.51 -17.47
N GLU A 37 -4.73 -22.42 -18.02
CA GLU A 37 -4.37 -22.41 -19.45
C GLU A 37 -5.50 -22.95 -20.34
N GLN A 38 -6.43 -23.71 -19.77
CA GLN A 38 -7.53 -24.32 -20.51
C GLN A 38 -8.78 -23.44 -20.49
N GLN A 39 -9.61 -23.60 -21.52
CA GLN A 39 -10.91 -22.93 -21.57
C GLN A 39 -11.77 -23.35 -20.38
N GLN A 40 -12.28 -22.35 -19.67
CA GLN A 40 -13.13 -22.53 -18.50
C GLN A 40 -14.61 -22.47 -18.87
N ASP A 41 -15.45 -23.18 -18.11
CA ASP A 41 -16.89 -22.97 -18.18
C ASP A 41 -17.31 -21.60 -17.60
N ILE A 42 -18.55 -21.21 -17.81
CA ILE A 42 -19.05 -19.90 -17.38
C ILE A 42 -18.99 -19.72 -15.84
N PRO A 43 -19.33 -20.69 -14.99
CA PRO A 43 -19.19 -20.58 -13.54
C PRO A 43 -17.73 -20.36 -13.10
N ALA A 44 -16.81 -21.16 -13.62
CA ALA A 44 -15.38 -21.01 -13.34
C ALA A 44 -14.85 -19.65 -13.80
N LEU A 45 -15.20 -19.23 -15.03
CA LEU A 45 -14.82 -17.93 -15.56
C LEU A 45 -15.33 -16.77 -14.70
N ARG A 46 -16.55 -16.84 -14.17
CA ARG A 46 -17.09 -15.84 -13.23
C ARG A 46 -16.29 -15.79 -11.94
N THR A 47 -15.88 -16.95 -11.41
CA THR A 47 -15.06 -17.04 -10.20
C THR A 47 -13.69 -16.38 -10.43
N TRP A 48 -13.03 -16.72 -11.54
CA TRP A 48 -11.76 -16.10 -11.92
C TRP A 48 -11.87 -14.59 -12.11
N THR A 49 -12.91 -14.12 -12.80
CA THR A 49 -13.16 -12.70 -13.00
C THR A 49 -13.32 -11.97 -11.65
N ARG A 50 -14.06 -12.55 -10.71
CA ARG A 50 -14.23 -11.97 -9.37
C ARG A 50 -12.91 -11.90 -8.60
N ARG A 51 -12.06 -12.92 -8.70
CA ARG A 51 -10.72 -12.92 -8.09
C ARG A 51 -9.84 -11.83 -8.69
N LEU A 52 -9.78 -11.75 -10.02
CA LEU A 52 -9.03 -10.69 -10.72
C LEU A 52 -9.47 -9.29 -10.32
N MET A 53 -10.77 -9.06 -10.19
CA MET A 53 -11.31 -7.76 -9.77
C MET A 53 -11.00 -7.42 -8.31
N ARG A 54 -10.74 -8.40 -7.46
CA ARG A 54 -10.37 -8.21 -6.04
C ARG A 54 -8.88 -8.17 -5.82
N ALA A 55 -8.10 -8.75 -6.73
CA ALA A 55 -6.66 -8.69 -6.66
C ALA A 55 -6.21 -7.24 -6.87
N ASN A 56 -5.37 -6.76 -5.98
CA ASN A 56 -4.74 -5.47 -6.10
C ASN A 56 -3.41 -5.63 -6.83
N GLU A 57 -2.96 -4.60 -7.49
CA GLU A 57 -1.61 -4.54 -8.08
C GLU A 57 -0.56 -4.17 -7.02
N LEU A 58 0.71 -4.20 -7.39
CA LEU A 58 1.86 -3.94 -6.51
C LEU A 58 2.02 -2.46 -6.08
N ASN A 59 0.95 -1.68 -5.99
CA ASN A 59 0.97 -0.25 -5.62
C ASN A 59 2.05 0.56 -6.36
N PRO A 60 2.07 0.56 -7.70
CA PRO A 60 3.16 1.16 -8.48
C PRO A 60 3.31 2.67 -8.25
N ASP A 61 2.23 3.40 -8.09
CA ASP A 61 2.28 4.85 -7.91
C ASP A 61 2.92 5.27 -6.58
N PRO A 62 2.51 4.76 -5.40
CA PRO A 62 3.15 5.12 -4.14
C PRO A 62 4.63 4.77 -4.10
N ASN A 63 5.02 3.59 -4.59
CA ASN A 63 6.42 3.18 -4.67
C ASN A 63 7.22 4.12 -5.56
N THR A 64 6.67 4.46 -6.73
CA THR A 64 7.33 5.39 -7.66
C THR A 64 7.42 6.80 -7.08
N ALA A 65 6.39 7.28 -6.40
CA ALA A 65 6.40 8.60 -5.75
C ALA A 65 7.53 8.69 -4.71
N MET A 66 7.73 7.65 -3.90
CA MET A 66 8.83 7.61 -2.92
C MET A 66 10.21 7.61 -3.60
N VAL A 67 10.38 6.87 -4.71
CA VAL A 67 11.61 6.88 -5.49
C VAL A 67 11.85 8.25 -6.15
N VAL A 68 10.81 8.91 -6.65
CA VAL A 68 10.90 10.28 -7.19
C VAL A 68 11.38 11.26 -6.12
N CYS A 69 10.77 11.27 -4.94
CA CYS A 69 11.17 12.13 -3.83
C CYS A 69 12.64 11.89 -3.42
N SER A 70 13.02 10.64 -3.24
CA SER A 70 14.40 10.26 -2.87
C SER A 70 15.40 10.69 -3.94
N SER A 71 15.09 10.47 -5.21
CA SER A 71 15.95 10.85 -6.33
C SER A 71 16.09 12.37 -6.48
N ALA A 72 15.01 13.13 -6.23
CA ALA A 72 15.07 14.59 -6.22
C ALA A 72 15.99 15.09 -5.10
N LEU A 73 15.90 14.53 -3.90
CA LEU A 73 16.80 14.89 -2.79
C LEU A 73 18.27 14.53 -3.09
N LEU A 74 18.51 13.37 -3.70
CA LEU A 74 19.85 12.98 -4.16
C LEU A 74 20.37 13.95 -5.24
N GLY A 75 19.52 14.37 -6.17
CA GLY A 75 19.85 15.36 -7.19
C GLY A 75 20.20 16.71 -6.60
N LEU A 76 19.44 17.19 -5.62
CA LEU A 76 19.73 18.42 -4.88
C LEU A 76 21.04 18.34 -4.08
N ASN A 77 21.29 17.22 -3.43
CA ASN A 77 22.56 16.97 -2.73
C ASN A 77 23.75 17.00 -3.72
N ALA A 78 23.61 16.37 -4.88
CA ALA A 78 24.61 16.40 -5.92
C ALA A 78 24.86 17.84 -6.44
N LEU A 79 23.80 18.60 -6.65
CA LEU A 79 23.90 20.02 -7.05
C LEU A 79 24.67 20.84 -6.01
N GLN A 80 24.35 20.69 -4.72
CA GLN A 80 25.08 21.41 -3.65
C GLN A 80 26.57 21.05 -3.61
N ARG A 81 26.92 19.79 -3.86
CA ARG A 81 28.33 19.33 -3.84
C ARG A 81 29.11 19.66 -5.09
N THR A 82 28.47 19.71 -6.24
CA THR A 82 29.17 19.82 -7.55
C THR A 82 28.90 21.12 -8.29
N GLY A 83 27.90 21.88 -7.88
CA GLY A 83 27.39 23.05 -8.59
C GLY A 83 26.67 22.72 -9.91
N LYS A 84 26.46 21.47 -10.23
CA LYS A 84 25.87 21.02 -11.51
C LYS A 84 24.56 20.30 -11.31
N GLY A 85 23.51 20.79 -11.96
CA GLY A 85 22.24 20.10 -12.08
C GLY A 85 22.32 18.94 -13.08
N GLN A 86 21.34 18.02 -12.99
CA GLN A 86 21.26 16.86 -13.89
C GLN A 86 19.82 16.48 -14.16
N ARG A 87 19.58 15.84 -15.30
CA ARG A 87 18.30 15.21 -15.61
C ARG A 87 18.22 13.86 -14.88
N ILE A 88 17.09 13.59 -14.22
CA ILE A 88 16.82 12.35 -13.54
C ILE A 88 15.64 11.66 -14.24
N LEU A 89 15.81 10.42 -14.66
CA LEU A 89 14.77 9.58 -15.24
C LEU A 89 14.40 8.50 -14.24
N ILE A 90 13.11 8.30 -14.05
CA ILE A 90 12.54 7.30 -13.16
C ILE A 90 11.36 6.66 -13.91
N ASP A 91 11.26 5.35 -13.83
CA ASP A 91 10.15 4.60 -14.36
C ASP A 91 9.51 3.73 -13.25
N MET A 92 8.25 3.32 -13.51
CA MET A 92 7.50 2.55 -12.53
C MET A 92 8.05 1.13 -12.37
N PHE A 93 8.62 0.53 -13.40
CA PHE A 93 9.22 -0.79 -13.28
C PHE A 93 10.44 -0.77 -12.37
N GLY A 94 11.38 0.16 -12.60
CA GLY A 94 12.56 0.30 -11.75
C GLY A 94 12.21 0.65 -10.30
N ALA A 95 11.25 1.54 -10.10
CA ALA A 95 10.79 1.91 -8.76
C ALA A 95 10.14 0.73 -8.01
N ASN A 96 9.33 -0.08 -8.72
CA ASN A 96 8.72 -1.25 -8.12
C ASN A 96 9.69 -2.41 -7.95
N ALA A 97 10.71 -2.54 -8.80
CA ALA A 97 11.79 -3.48 -8.59
C ALA A 97 12.54 -3.22 -7.27
N TYR A 98 12.73 -1.95 -6.90
CA TYR A 98 13.30 -1.59 -5.61
C TYR A 98 12.41 -2.03 -4.43
N ALA A 99 11.10 -1.77 -4.49
CA ALA A 99 10.17 -2.10 -3.43
C ALA A 99 9.91 -3.62 -3.28
N ASN A 100 10.00 -4.35 -4.39
CA ASN A 100 9.72 -5.79 -4.45
C ASN A 100 10.97 -6.57 -4.92
N HIS A 101 12.13 -6.19 -4.44
CA HIS A 101 13.42 -6.71 -4.90
C HIS A 101 13.56 -8.23 -4.77
N ASP A 102 12.95 -8.84 -3.77
CA ASP A 102 12.95 -10.30 -3.57
C ASP A 102 12.28 -11.07 -4.71
N ASP A 103 11.32 -10.46 -5.41
CA ASP A 103 10.68 -11.06 -6.58
C ASP A 103 11.61 -11.11 -7.80
N PHE A 104 12.54 -10.17 -7.89
CA PHE A 104 13.49 -10.07 -9.01
C PHE A 104 14.80 -10.85 -8.78
N LEU A 105 15.10 -11.17 -7.54
CA LEU A 105 16.29 -11.96 -7.24
C LEU A 105 16.14 -13.37 -7.78
N SER A 106 17.17 -13.86 -8.48
CA SER A 106 17.25 -15.23 -8.98
C SER A 106 18.61 -15.80 -8.66
N TYR A 107 18.64 -16.95 -7.96
CA TYR A 107 19.86 -17.68 -7.64
C TYR A 107 19.55 -19.18 -7.48
N PRO A 108 20.55 -20.06 -7.69
CA PRO A 108 20.35 -21.49 -7.52
C PRO A 108 19.87 -21.85 -6.11
N GLY A 109 18.78 -22.62 -6.01
CA GLY A 109 18.21 -23.02 -4.73
C GLY A 109 17.29 -22.01 -4.08
N LYS A 110 16.96 -20.88 -4.73
CA LYS A 110 15.93 -19.97 -4.23
C LYS A 110 14.61 -20.72 -4.12
N ALA A 111 13.98 -20.66 -2.94
CA ALA A 111 12.66 -21.21 -2.73
C ALA A 111 11.62 -20.45 -3.59
N PRO A 112 10.59 -21.13 -4.11
CA PRO A 112 9.47 -20.47 -4.75
C PRO A 112 8.82 -19.46 -3.80
N ARG A 113 8.28 -18.37 -4.36
CA ARG A 113 7.48 -17.43 -3.58
C ARG A 113 6.28 -18.14 -2.97
N ALA A 114 6.05 -17.91 -1.68
CA ALA A 114 4.83 -18.38 -1.03
C ALA A 114 3.61 -17.68 -1.65
N MET A 115 2.60 -18.46 -1.99
CA MET A 115 1.34 -17.97 -2.51
C MET A 115 0.26 -18.04 -1.42
N PRO A 116 -0.67 -17.07 -1.36
CA PRO A 116 -1.79 -17.16 -0.43
C PRO A 116 -2.66 -18.40 -0.75
N ASP A 117 -3.39 -18.87 0.25
CA ASP A 117 -4.35 -19.95 0.08
C ASP A 117 -5.50 -19.56 -0.85
N GLU A 118 -6.32 -20.54 -1.25
CA GLU A 118 -7.46 -20.32 -2.15
C GLU A 118 -8.47 -19.31 -1.62
N GLY A 119 -8.63 -19.23 -0.28
CA GLY A 119 -9.48 -18.25 0.38
C GLY A 119 -8.86 -16.85 0.50
N LEU A 120 -7.60 -16.70 0.09
CA LEU A 120 -6.80 -15.46 0.24
C LEU A 120 -6.63 -15.02 1.71
N HIS A 121 -6.65 -15.98 2.65
CA HIS A 121 -6.49 -15.67 4.06
C HIS A 121 -5.03 -15.39 4.44
N GLY A 122 -4.06 -16.01 3.78
CA GLY A 122 -2.65 -15.77 4.07
C GLY A 122 -1.70 -16.80 3.48
N LEU A 123 -0.43 -16.68 3.88
CA LEU A 123 0.69 -17.44 3.28
C LEU A 123 1.08 -18.68 4.10
N HIS A 124 0.75 -18.71 5.38
CA HIS A 124 1.16 -19.75 6.33
C HIS A 124 0.21 -19.78 7.54
N PRO A 125 0.01 -20.89 8.23
CA PRO A 125 -0.82 -20.92 9.44
C PRO A 125 -0.40 -19.88 10.51
N SER A 126 0.87 -19.59 10.62
CA SER A 126 1.38 -18.52 11.51
C SER A 126 1.40 -17.11 10.90
N TYR A 127 0.82 -16.93 9.71
CA TYR A 127 0.79 -15.65 9.02
C TYR A 127 -0.46 -15.53 8.13
N ARG A 128 -1.63 -15.31 8.78
CA ARG A 128 -2.92 -15.27 8.08
C ARG A 128 -4.07 -14.71 8.91
N LEU A 129 -5.19 -14.50 8.23
CA LEU A 129 -6.50 -14.20 8.83
C LEU A 129 -7.13 -15.44 9.44
N TYR A 130 -7.73 -15.28 10.63
CA TYR A 130 -8.57 -16.27 11.30
C TYR A 130 -9.92 -15.66 11.66
N ALA A 131 -10.99 -16.40 11.35
CA ALA A 131 -12.31 -16.08 11.86
C ALA A 131 -12.35 -16.37 13.38
N THR A 132 -13.01 -15.49 14.12
CA THR A 132 -13.17 -15.58 15.58
C THR A 132 -14.65 -15.71 15.93
N ALA A 133 -15.00 -15.75 17.21
CA ALA A 133 -16.39 -15.66 17.62
C ALA A 133 -17.03 -14.35 17.14
N GLU A 134 -18.37 -14.32 17.05
CA GLU A 134 -19.16 -13.15 16.65
C GLU A 134 -18.91 -12.68 15.19
N ASP A 135 -18.51 -13.60 14.31
CA ASP A 135 -18.18 -13.33 12.89
C ASP A 135 -17.11 -12.26 12.69
N GLN A 136 -16.22 -12.10 13.68
CA GLN A 136 -15.10 -11.16 13.63
C GLN A 136 -13.83 -11.85 13.11
N TRP A 137 -12.79 -11.06 12.83
CA TRP A 137 -11.54 -11.53 12.26
C TRP A 137 -10.32 -10.95 12.95
N VAL A 138 -9.29 -11.79 13.11
CA VAL A 138 -7.94 -11.37 13.49
C VAL A 138 -6.94 -11.72 12.41
N PHE A 139 -5.88 -10.92 12.30
CA PHE A 139 -4.70 -11.27 11.53
C PHE A 139 -3.59 -11.70 12.51
N LEU A 140 -3.14 -12.95 12.38
CA LEU A 140 -2.01 -13.49 13.13
C LEU A 140 -0.72 -13.35 12.30
N ALA A 141 0.34 -12.79 12.88
CA ALA A 141 1.65 -12.63 12.27
C ALA A 141 2.75 -13.03 13.26
N VAL A 142 3.11 -14.31 13.26
CA VAL A 142 4.19 -14.89 14.08
C VAL A 142 5.08 -15.80 13.22
N PRO A 143 5.73 -15.25 12.16
CA PRO A 143 6.50 -16.05 11.22
C PRO A 143 7.79 -16.63 11.82
N GLU A 144 8.42 -15.93 12.75
CA GLU A 144 9.70 -16.29 13.34
C GLU A 144 9.55 -17.29 14.50
N GLU A 145 10.56 -18.17 14.69
CA GLU A 145 10.54 -19.16 15.78
C GLU A 145 10.35 -18.56 17.18
N LYS A 146 11.00 -17.43 17.45
CA LYS A 146 10.84 -16.71 18.71
C LYS A 146 9.42 -16.17 18.94
N GLU A 147 8.74 -15.82 17.84
CA GLU A 147 7.36 -15.31 17.86
C GLU A 147 6.36 -16.44 18.06
N LYS A 148 6.55 -17.57 17.36
CA LYS A 148 5.78 -18.80 17.56
C LYS A 148 5.88 -19.26 19.01
N LYS A 149 7.08 -19.29 19.57
CA LYS A 149 7.31 -19.64 20.97
C LYS A 149 6.53 -18.72 21.92
N ARG A 150 6.62 -17.42 21.73
CA ARG A 150 5.89 -16.43 22.54
C ARG A 150 4.38 -16.61 22.42
N PHE A 151 3.89 -16.87 21.22
CA PHE A 151 2.47 -17.15 20.97
C PHE A 151 2.01 -18.40 21.71
N ALA A 152 2.75 -19.51 21.63
CA ALA A 152 2.44 -20.75 22.34
C ALA A 152 2.45 -20.56 23.86
N GLU A 153 3.48 -19.88 24.40
CA GLU A 153 3.58 -19.54 25.83
C GLU A 153 2.37 -18.71 26.29
N ARG A 154 1.93 -17.75 25.44
CA ARG A 154 0.76 -16.94 25.78
C ARG A 154 -0.53 -17.72 25.75
N LEU A 155 -0.74 -18.61 24.78
CA LEU A 155 -1.89 -19.50 24.74
C LEU A 155 -1.94 -20.42 25.96
N THR A 156 -0.79 -20.99 26.35
CA THR A 156 -0.67 -21.79 27.57
C THR A 156 -1.08 -21.01 28.83
N ALA A 157 -0.65 -19.75 28.93
CA ALA A 157 -1.06 -18.85 30.03
C ALA A 157 -2.56 -18.55 30.06
N LEU A 158 -3.25 -18.69 28.93
CA LEU A 158 -4.71 -18.61 28.81
C LEU A 158 -5.43 -19.95 29.00
N GLY A 159 -4.68 -21.00 29.37
CA GLY A 159 -5.22 -22.36 29.56
C GLY A 159 -5.44 -23.13 28.27
N ILE A 160 -4.81 -22.71 27.16
CA ILE A 160 -4.90 -23.36 25.86
C ILE A 160 -3.55 -23.99 25.55
N GLU A 161 -3.51 -25.33 25.54
CA GLU A 161 -2.29 -26.05 25.19
C GLU A 161 -2.10 -26.10 23.66
N VAL A 162 -0.93 -25.65 23.21
CA VAL A 162 -0.52 -25.72 21.80
C VAL A 162 0.91 -26.23 21.72
N ASP A 163 1.10 -27.30 20.97
CA ASP A 163 2.43 -27.79 20.64
C ASP A 163 3.07 -26.84 19.63
N ILE A 164 4.20 -26.23 20.01
CA ILE A 164 4.95 -25.32 19.14
C ILE A 164 5.35 -25.99 17.82
N ALA A 165 5.58 -27.31 17.81
CA ALA A 165 5.89 -28.05 16.61
C ALA A 165 4.78 -27.98 15.55
N ILE A 166 3.53 -27.80 15.95
CA ILE A 166 2.40 -27.58 15.03
C ILE A 166 2.58 -26.25 14.29
N LEU A 167 3.03 -25.20 14.97
CA LEU A 167 3.17 -23.86 14.38
C LEU A 167 4.27 -23.76 13.31
N THR A 168 5.14 -24.77 13.22
CA THR A 168 6.17 -24.86 12.17
C THR A 168 5.67 -25.53 10.90
N ARG A 169 4.52 -26.20 10.96
CA ARG A 169 3.95 -26.93 9.84
C ARG A 169 3.09 -25.99 8.98
N ASN A 170 3.15 -26.20 7.68
CA ASN A 170 2.32 -25.47 6.71
C ASN A 170 1.30 -26.44 6.10
N ASP A 171 0.31 -26.81 6.90
CA ASP A 171 -0.73 -27.75 6.48
C ASP A 171 -2.13 -27.35 7.01
N GLU A 172 -3.17 -27.88 6.37
CA GLU A 172 -4.57 -27.63 6.71
C GLU A 172 -4.93 -28.09 8.12
N THR A 173 -4.26 -29.09 8.67
CA THR A 173 -4.49 -29.56 10.04
C THR A 173 -4.12 -28.47 11.04
N THR A 174 -2.98 -27.82 10.82
CA THR A 174 -2.54 -26.67 11.63
C THR A 174 -3.51 -25.49 11.50
N VAL A 175 -3.94 -25.19 10.27
CA VAL A 175 -4.96 -24.15 10.03
C VAL A 175 -6.25 -24.46 10.78
N GLY A 176 -6.75 -25.70 10.68
CA GLY A 176 -7.96 -26.15 11.37
C GLY A 176 -7.85 -26.02 12.89
N HIS A 177 -6.71 -26.46 13.46
CA HIS A 177 -6.47 -26.37 14.90
C HIS A 177 -6.47 -24.91 15.41
N LEU A 178 -5.74 -24.04 14.74
CA LEU A 178 -5.71 -22.61 15.10
C LEU A 178 -7.07 -21.94 14.88
N SER A 179 -7.81 -22.32 13.85
CA SER A 179 -9.17 -21.83 13.61
C SER A 179 -10.11 -22.14 14.77
N GLU A 180 -10.06 -23.36 15.32
CA GLU A 180 -10.87 -23.72 16.48
C GLU A 180 -10.47 -22.96 17.75
N ILE A 181 -9.17 -22.68 17.94
CA ILE A 181 -8.70 -21.84 19.04
C ILE A 181 -9.28 -20.44 18.90
N PHE A 182 -9.13 -19.82 17.73
CA PHE A 182 -9.57 -18.44 17.52
C PHE A 182 -11.09 -18.27 17.60
N LYS A 183 -11.87 -19.25 17.17
CA LYS A 183 -13.33 -19.28 17.34
C LYS A 183 -13.79 -19.29 18.80
N GLY A 184 -12.95 -19.67 19.73
CA GLY A 184 -13.27 -19.74 21.15
C GLY A 184 -13.54 -18.38 21.83
N LYS A 185 -13.09 -17.28 21.25
CA LYS A 185 -13.30 -15.90 21.73
C LYS A 185 -13.44 -14.96 20.55
N ASN A 186 -13.90 -13.72 20.79
CA ASN A 186 -13.99 -12.67 19.76
C ASN A 186 -12.64 -12.03 19.47
N ALA A 187 -12.57 -11.26 18.39
CA ALA A 187 -11.32 -10.65 17.91
C ALA A 187 -10.74 -9.66 18.91
N GLU A 188 -11.57 -8.93 19.63
CA GLU A 188 -11.14 -7.95 20.63
C GLU A 188 -10.45 -8.61 21.82
N PHE A 189 -10.96 -9.76 22.28
CA PHE A 189 -10.29 -10.56 23.29
C PHE A 189 -8.90 -10.99 22.84
N TRP A 190 -8.77 -11.54 21.62
CA TRP A 190 -7.49 -12.01 21.12
C TRP A 190 -6.47 -10.90 20.97
N GLU A 191 -6.85 -9.77 20.39
CA GLU A 191 -5.97 -8.60 20.28
C GLU A 191 -5.51 -8.12 21.66
N ALA A 192 -6.43 -7.95 22.61
CA ALA A 192 -6.13 -7.48 23.95
C ALA A 192 -5.23 -8.46 24.75
N GLN A 193 -5.34 -9.77 24.52
CA GLN A 193 -4.52 -10.76 25.19
C GLN A 193 -3.17 -11.01 24.55
N LEU A 194 -3.02 -10.81 23.25
CA LEU A 194 -1.85 -11.19 22.48
C LEU A 194 -0.94 -9.99 22.16
N ALA A 195 -1.48 -8.91 21.62
CA ALA A 195 -0.69 -7.78 21.14
C ALA A 195 0.16 -7.11 22.25
N PRO A 196 -0.35 -6.84 23.46
CA PRO A 196 0.47 -6.24 24.52
C PRO A 196 1.62 -7.14 25.00
N GLN A 197 1.56 -8.43 24.69
CA GLN A 197 2.60 -9.41 25.02
C GLN A 197 3.61 -9.58 23.89
N GLY A 198 3.55 -8.73 22.85
CA GLY A 198 4.45 -8.76 21.70
C GLY A 198 4.20 -9.94 20.76
N VAL A 199 2.97 -10.45 20.72
CA VAL A 199 2.49 -11.39 19.70
C VAL A 199 1.78 -10.60 18.62
N GLY A 200 2.19 -10.77 17.40
CA GLY A 200 1.57 -10.12 16.24
C GLY A 200 0.17 -10.65 15.98
N CYS A 201 -0.82 -10.07 16.65
CA CYS A 201 -2.24 -10.41 16.46
C CYS A 201 -3.08 -9.14 16.63
N VAL A 202 -3.83 -8.80 15.58
CA VAL A 202 -4.67 -7.60 15.57
C VAL A 202 -6.06 -7.92 15.03
N ARG A 203 -7.06 -7.22 15.49
CA ARG A 203 -8.40 -7.28 14.91
C ARG A 203 -8.37 -6.68 13.50
N ALA A 204 -8.87 -7.44 12.51
CA ALA A 204 -8.74 -7.11 11.10
C ALA A 204 -10.00 -6.50 10.46
N ASP A 205 -11.13 -6.51 11.18
CA ASP A 205 -12.46 -6.14 10.66
C ASP A 205 -13.13 -4.99 11.44
N ARG A 206 -12.41 -4.30 12.33
CA ARG A 206 -12.98 -3.23 13.15
C ARG A 206 -13.47 -2.04 12.33
N TYR A 207 -12.73 -1.69 11.31
CA TYR A 207 -12.95 -0.52 10.49
C TYR A 207 -12.85 -0.83 9.00
N SER A 208 -13.65 -0.16 8.19
CA SER A 208 -13.27 0.07 6.80
C SER A 208 -12.05 1.01 6.73
N PRO A 209 -11.30 1.07 5.62
CA PRO A 209 -10.17 1.99 5.50
C PRO A 209 -10.53 3.45 5.82
N VAL A 210 -11.70 3.92 5.39
CA VAL A 210 -12.17 5.29 5.67
C VAL A 210 -12.41 5.49 7.17
N GLU A 211 -13.14 4.58 7.81
CA GLU A 211 -13.43 4.66 9.25
C GLU A 211 -12.15 4.61 10.09
N PHE A 212 -11.16 3.79 9.69
CA PHE A 212 -9.87 3.73 10.36
C PHE A 212 -9.20 5.12 10.38
N TRP A 213 -9.12 5.79 9.23
CA TRP A 213 -8.48 7.10 9.15
C TRP A 213 -9.19 8.19 9.96
N TRP A 214 -10.53 8.10 10.13
CA TRP A 214 -11.31 9.12 10.81
C TRP A 214 -11.60 8.82 12.29
N HIS A 215 -11.58 7.56 12.68
CA HIS A 215 -12.09 7.16 13.99
C HIS A 215 -11.07 6.40 14.86
N ASP A 216 -10.00 5.85 14.30
CA ASP A 216 -9.03 5.12 15.10
C ASP A 216 -8.25 6.06 16.03
N PRO A 217 -8.21 5.78 17.35
CA PRO A 217 -7.52 6.64 18.32
C PRO A 217 -6.04 6.84 18.04
N GLN A 218 -5.36 5.85 17.44
CA GLN A 218 -3.95 5.97 17.08
C GLN A 218 -3.75 6.97 15.95
N VAL A 219 -4.61 6.94 14.93
CA VAL A 219 -4.58 7.90 13.82
C VAL A 219 -4.80 9.32 14.34
N GLN A 220 -5.77 9.50 15.24
CA GLN A 220 -6.07 10.80 15.84
C GLN A 220 -4.91 11.31 16.72
N SER A 221 -4.29 10.43 17.53
CA SER A 221 -3.17 10.82 18.38
C SER A 221 -1.93 11.25 17.59
N LEU A 222 -1.77 10.75 16.38
CA LEU A 222 -0.67 11.08 15.47
C LEU A 222 -0.99 12.26 14.53
N ASN A 223 -2.20 12.82 14.59
CA ASN A 223 -2.67 13.87 13.68
C ASN A 223 -2.51 13.50 12.19
N LEU A 224 -2.76 12.23 11.86
CA LEU A 224 -2.65 11.74 10.47
C LEU A 224 -3.80 12.21 9.58
N THR A 225 -4.87 12.70 10.18
CA THR A 225 -5.98 13.41 9.54
C THR A 225 -6.18 14.76 10.19
N GLN A 226 -6.59 15.75 9.41
CA GLN A 226 -6.87 17.09 9.93
C GLN A 226 -7.92 17.82 9.11
N PRO A 227 -8.76 18.66 9.76
CA PRO A 227 -9.70 19.54 9.07
C PRO A 227 -8.95 20.61 8.27
N THR A 228 -9.49 20.93 7.12
CA THR A 228 -8.93 21.94 6.20
C THR A 228 -10.10 22.73 5.59
N GLU A 229 -9.89 24.01 5.34
CA GLU A 229 -10.83 24.86 4.64
C GLU A 229 -10.33 25.13 3.22
N HIS A 230 -11.17 24.85 2.22
CA HIS A 230 -10.84 25.13 0.82
C HIS A 230 -11.70 26.28 0.29
N PRO A 231 -11.15 27.27 -0.39
CA PRO A 231 -11.91 28.44 -0.85
C PRO A 231 -13.11 28.10 -1.73
N ALA A 232 -13.00 27.07 -2.56
CA ALA A 232 -14.06 26.66 -3.48
C ALA A 232 -14.96 25.52 -2.95
N TRP A 233 -14.43 24.63 -2.08
CA TRP A 233 -15.16 23.43 -1.64
C TRP A 233 -15.66 23.50 -0.19
N GLY A 234 -15.25 24.53 0.56
CA GLY A 234 -15.54 24.65 1.99
C GLY A 234 -14.72 23.70 2.85
N ALA A 235 -15.26 23.38 4.02
CA ALA A 235 -14.59 22.51 5.00
C ALA A 235 -14.54 21.06 4.52
N TYR A 236 -13.37 20.44 4.65
CA TYR A 236 -13.15 19.02 4.40
C TYR A 236 -11.98 18.50 5.24
N ASP A 237 -11.97 17.21 5.46
CA ASP A 237 -10.86 16.55 6.14
C ASP A 237 -9.86 15.97 5.13
N ARG A 238 -8.59 16.07 5.47
CA ARG A 238 -7.48 15.56 4.65
C ARG A 238 -6.44 14.84 5.50
N HIS A 239 -5.54 14.12 4.86
CA HIS A 239 -4.39 13.58 5.56
C HIS A 239 -3.52 14.69 6.15
N GLY A 240 -2.99 14.46 7.33
CA GLY A 240 -2.02 15.30 8.00
C GLY A 240 -0.60 15.15 7.43
N ALA A 241 0.38 15.60 8.20
CA ALA A 241 1.78 15.41 7.83
C ALA A 241 2.23 13.97 8.07
N ASN A 242 2.76 13.34 7.03
CA ASN A 242 3.26 11.96 7.11
C ASN A 242 4.66 11.85 7.74
N VAL A 243 5.31 13.00 7.98
CA VAL A 243 6.67 13.05 8.54
C VAL A 243 6.72 14.14 9.61
N THR A 244 7.31 13.81 10.75
CA THR A 244 7.57 14.75 11.84
C THR A 244 9.03 15.13 11.84
N PHE A 245 9.31 16.44 11.75
CA PHE A 245 10.64 16.98 11.84
C PHE A 245 10.89 17.55 13.24
N GLY A 246 12.06 17.29 13.81
CA GLY A 246 12.39 17.77 15.17
C GLY A 246 12.57 19.30 15.28
N ARG A 247 12.78 20.01 14.19
CA ARG A 247 13.02 21.47 14.15
C ARG A 247 12.10 22.26 13.23
N SER A 248 11.38 21.60 12.34
CA SER A 248 10.51 22.21 11.35
C SER A 248 9.09 21.68 11.49
N GLN A 249 8.12 22.58 11.37
CA GLN A 249 6.71 22.17 11.31
C GLN A 249 6.23 22.25 9.87
N PRO A 250 5.59 21.24 9.33
CA PRO A 250 5.01 21.32 8.01
C PRO A 250 3.80 22.26 8.02
N THR A 251 3.71 23.13 7.01
CA THR A 251 2.51 23.93 6.77
C THR A 251 1.68 23.25 5.71
N LEU A 252 0.54 22.71 6.10
CA LEU A 252 -0.39 22.06 5.19
C LEU A 252 -1.41 23.10 4.71
N LYS A 253 -1.44 23.33 3.41
CA LYS A 253 -2.40 24.23 2.74
C LYS A 253 -3.38 23.38 1.91
N PRO A 254 -4.60 23.88 1.65
CA PRO A 254 -5.49 23.22 0.70
C PRO A 254 -4.83 23.13 -0.69
N PRO A 255 -5.18 22.13 -1.51
CA PRO A 255 -4.69 22.05 -2.88
C PRO A 255 -5.17 23.28 -3.67
N PRO A 256 -4.44 23.71 -4.69
CA PRO A 256 -4.92 24.77 -5.58
C PRO A 256 -6.05 24.25 -6.47
N THR A 257 -6.95 25.14 -6.85
CA THR A 257 -7.86 24.86 -7.96
C THR A 257 -7.11 24.83 -9.29
N ALA A 258 -7.71 24.22 -10.30
CA ALA A 258 -7.06 24.08 -11.60
C ALA A 258 -6.74 25.48 -12.20
N GLY A 259 -5.49 25.68 -12.59
CA GLY A 259 -5.01 26.94 -13.15
C GLY A 259 -4.92 28.13 -12.18
N GLN A 260 -5.14 27.94 -10.88
CA GLN A 260 -5.14 29.02 -9.87
C GLN A 260 -3.91 29.95 -9.95
N HIS A 261 -2.74 29.38 -10.17
CA HIS A 261 -1.48 30.11 -10.19
C HIS A 261 -0.98 30.43 -11.62
N ALA A 262 -1.79 30.22 -12.64
CA ALA A 262 -1.35 30.36 -14.04
C ALA A 262 -0.80 31.76 -14.36
N GLU A 263 -1.49 32.81 -13.91
CA GLU A 263 -1.07 34.21 -14.17
C GLU A 263 0.24 34.56 -13.45
N GLU A 264 0.34 34.14 -12.17
CA GLU A 264 1.55 34.35 -11.35
C GLU A 264 2.79 33.67 -11.96
N LEU A 265 2.64 32.37 -12.29
CA LEU A 265 3.73 31.59 -12.87
C LEU A 265 4.18 32.12 -14.24
N LEU A 266 3.24 32.55 -15.07
CA LEU A 266 3.59 33.15 -16.36
C LEU A 266 4.31 34.49 -16.20
N ALA A 267 3.89 35.30 -15.24
CA ALA A 267 4.58 36.58 -14.93
C ALA A 267 6.00 36.31 -14.42
N GLU A 268 6.22 35.30 -13.56
CA GLU A 268 7.56 34.94 -13.08
C GLU A 268 8.53 34.55 -14.19
N ILE A 269 8.03 33.90 -15.26
CA ILE A 269 8.83 33.51 -16.41
C ILE A 269 8.89 34.59 -17.53
N GLY A 270 8.38 35.81 -17.24
CA GLY A 270 8.59 36.99 -18.08
C GLY A 270 7.48 37.33 -19.06
N TYR A 271 6.28 36.72 -18.95
CA TYR A 271 5.12 37.16 -19.73
C TYR A 271 4.55 38.44 -19.14
N ASP A 272 4.27 39.41 -19.99
CA ASP A 272 3.56 40.62 -19.58
C ASP A 272 2.03 40.39 -19.44
N SER A 273 1.37 41.29 -18.73
CA SER A 273 -0.06 41.17 -18.44
C SER A 273 -0.94 41.10 -19.71
N ALA A 274 -0.53 41.78 -20.80
CA ALA A 274 -1.27 41.76 -22.05
C ALA A 274 -1.17 40.39 -22.74
N SER A 275 0.02 39.78 -22.71
CA SER A 275 0.25 38.42 -23.24
C SER A 275 -0.51 37.38 -22.45
N ILE A 276 -0.53 37.50 -21.10
CA ILE A 276 -1.28 36.58 -20.23
C ILE A 276 -2.78 36.72 -20.51
N ALA A 277 -3.33 37.93 -20.56
CA ALA A 277 -4.73 38.15 -20.88
C ALA A 277 -5.11 37.59 -22.27
N LYS A 278 -4.24 37.67 -23.26
CA LYS A 278 -4.45 37.07 -24.57
C LYS A 278 -4.51 35.55 -24.53
N LEU A 279 -3.63 34.91 -23.75
CA LEU A 279 -3.63 33.45 -23.57
C LEU A 279 -4.91 32.96 -22.88
N LEU A 280 -5.40 33.69 -21.90
CA LEU A 280 -6.70 33.43 -21.24
C LEU A 280 -7.86 33.59 -22.23
N ALA A 281 -7.91 34.68 -22.99
CA ALA A 281 -8.96 34.93 -23.95
C ALA A 281 -8.99 33.91 -25.11
N GLN A 282 -7.85 33.35 -25.46
CA GLN A 282 -7.71 32.27 -26.45
C GLN A 282 -8.00 30.85 -25.89
N GLY A 283 -8.22 30.71 -24.60
CA GLY A 283 -8.38 29.41 -23.95
C GLY A 283 -7.10 28.55 -23.97
N THR A 284 -5.93 29.12 -24.26
CA THR A 284 -4.64 28.42 -24.21
C THR A 284 -4.28 28.10 -22.77
N ILE A 285 -4.62 28.97 -21.85
CA ILE A 285 -4.64 28.74 -20.42
C ILE A 285 -6.04 29.06 -19.88
N TRP A 286 -6.40 28.45 -18.79
CA TRP A 286 -7.65 28.74 -18.09
C TRP A 286 -7.45 28.55 -16.59
N LYS A 287 -8.36 29.07 -15.80
CA LYS A 287 -8.44 28.80 -14.37
C LYS A 287 -9.88 28.48 -13.97
N GLU A 288 -10.02 27.58 -13.05
CA GLU A 288 -11.30 27.27 -12.43
C GLU A 288 -11.82 28.53 -11.73
N GLN A 289 -13.10 28.84 -11.93
CA GLN A 289 -13.77 29.91 -11.18
C GLN A 289 -14.10 29.36 -9.78
N ALA A 290 -13.65 30.06 -8.75
CA ALA A 290 -13.94 29.72 -7.36
C ALA A 290 -15.41 29.97 -7.01
#